data_793b2f79796bcce753c1df0432970cce
#
_entry.id   793b2f79796bcce753c1df0432970cce
#
_cell.length_a   1.000
_cell.length_b   1.000
_cell.length_c   1.000
_cell.angle_alpha   90.00
_cell.angle_beta   90.00
_cell.angle_gamma   90.00
#
_symmetry.space_group_name_H-M   'P 1'
#
loop_
_entity.id
_entity.type
_entity.pdbx_description
1 polymer ?
#
loop_
_entity_poly.entity_id
_entity_poly.type
_entity_poly.pdbx_seq_one_letter_code
_entity_poly.pdbx_strand_id
1 'polypeptide(L)'
;MKTKLIFAIVILLGFNLCAFGTEDWENLFNGKNLKNWLVLNGTAEFKITNGVIVGSSKLNTPNTFLATKQEYRDFILEFEAKMDNGLNSGVQIRSLSKPEYQNSRVHGYQVELDASLRAWTGGIYDEARRGWLYNLECNPKAKSAYKSEQWNKFRIEATGNHIRVWLNGIPTADLIDDLTPTGFIALQVHSIGNDKEKEGKTVQFRNIKILTENLEQAKTPVTTEIPQISYLTNQLTVREKAEGWQLLWDGKTTNGWQGAKLDHFPEKGWKIENGILSVMKSSGGESQFGGDIVTMKKFRNFELEVDFKFTEGANSGIKYFVDTELNKGEGSSIGCEYQILDDDNHPDAKLGASGNRTLASLYDLIPADALFFAPHESTPKRVNNYEWNRAKIVVDGNHVEHYLNGIKVVDYERGTQMWRALVARSKYVVWQNFGELPEGHILLQDHGDEVFFKNIKIKIKD
;
A
#
# COMPACT_ATOMS: atom_id res chain seq x y z
N MET A 1 -78.89 -35.91 -23.84
CA MET A 1 -77.51 -36.42 -23.59
C MET A 1 -76.56 -35.35 -23.98
N LYS A 2 -75.91 -34.68 -23.01
CA LYS A 2 -74.88 -33.65 -23.23
C LYS A 2 -73.49 -34.23 -22.84
N THR A 3 -72.69 -34.48 -23.86
CA THR A 3 -71.31 -35.02 -23.72
C THR A 3 -70.38 -33.88 -23.29
N LYS A 4 -69.79 -33.98 -22.14
CA LYS A 4 -68.73 -33.02 -21.64
C LYS A 4 -67.37 -33.51 -22.12
N LEU A 5 -66.73 -32.71 -22.94
CA LEU A 5 -65.33 -32.91 -23.34
C LEU A 5 -64.40 -32.32 -22.25
N ILE A 6 -63.58 -33.16 -21.64
CA ILE A 6 -62.56 -32.75 -20.67
C ILE A 6 -61.26 -32.55 -21.44
N PHE A 7 -60.78 -31.29 -21.51
CA PHE A 7 -59.42 -30.97 -21.97
C PHE A 7 -58.46 -31.16 -20.84
N ALA A 8 -57.53 -32.10 -20.95
CA ALA A 8 -56.37 -32.22 -20.03
C ALA A 8 -55.25 -31.34 -20.55
N ILE A 9 -54.90 -30.30 -19.76
CA ILE A 9 -53.73 -29.47 -20.02
C ILE A 9 -52.54 -30.18 -19.39
N VAL A 10 -51.62 -30.69 -20.23
CA VAL A 10 -50.32 -31.19 -19.81
C VAL A 10 -49.37 -29.99 -19.69
N ILE A 11 -49.05 -29.58 -18.46
CA ILE A 11 -47.98 -28.59 -18.17
C ILE A 11 -46.66 -29.33 -18.22
N LEU A 12 -45.89 -29.12 -19.30
CA LEU A 12 -44.46 -29.50 -19.34
C LEU A 12 -43.65 -28.50 -18.49
N LEU A 13 -43.34 -28.89 -17.29
CA LEU A 13 -42.29 -28.21 -16.49
C LEU A 13 -40.92 -28.54 -17.09
N GLY A 14 -40.41 -27.64 -17.92
CA GLY A 14 -39.04 -27.69 -18.38
C GLY A 14 -38.08 -27.45 -17.19
N PHE A 15 -37.50 -28.51 -16.67
CA PHE A 15 -36.33 -28.39 -15.78
C PHE A 15 -35.16 -27.91 -16.62
N ASN A 16 -34.83 -26.63 -16.53
CA ASN A 16 -33.52 -26.14 -16.92
C ASN A 16 -32.48 -26.72 -15.93
N LEU A 17 -31.86 -27.83 -16.28
CA LEU A 17 -30.62 -28.26 -15.66
C LEU A 17 -29.56 -27.19 -16.04
N CYS A 18 -29.34 -26.24 -15.17
CA CYS A 18 -28.08 -25.51 -15.17
C CYS A 18 -26.98 -26.58 -14.96
N ALA A 19 -26.29 -26.94 -16.04
CA ALA A 19 -25.03 -27.67 -15.93
C ALA A 19 -24.08 -26.77 -15.15
N PHE A 20 -23.91 -27.05 -13.87
CA PHE A 20 -22.76 -26.54 -13.11
C PHE A 20 -21.52 -27.15 -13.79
N GLY A 21 -20.83 -26.33 -14.59
CA GLY A 21 -19.55 -26.72 -15.15
C GLY A 21 -18.65 -27.10 -13.99
N THR A 22 -18.05 -28.29 -14.07
CA THR A 22 -17.01 -28.68 -13.12
C THR A 22 -15.88 -27.66 -13.21
N GLU A 23 -15.51 -27.04 -12.09
CA GLU A 23 -14.35 -26.16 -12.02
C GLU A 23 -13.10 -26.98 -12.37
N ASP A 24 -12.48 -26.70 -13.51
CA ASP A 24 -11.31 -27.44 -13.98
C ASP A 24 -10.03 -26.91 -13.32
N TRP A 25 -9.84 -27.26 -12.04
CA TRP A 25 -8.63 -26.98 -11.27
C TRP A 25 -7.44 -27.76 -11.81
N GLU A 26 -6.35 -27.08 -12.13
CA GLU A 26 -5.04 -27.67 -12.44
C GLU A 26 -4.20 -27.77 -11.18
N ASN A 27 -3.58 -28.93 -10.94
CA ASN A 27 -2.60 -29.10 -9.89
C ASN A 27 -1.23 -28.60 -10.38
N LEU A 28 -0.74 -27.49 -9.84
CA LEU A 28 0.61 -26.97 -10.14
C LEU A 28 1.73 -27.88 -9.61
N PHE A 29 1.43 -28.68 -8.58
CA PHE A 29 2.33 -29.66 -8.01
C PHE A 29 1.65 -31.03 -7.97
N ASN A 30 2.30 -32.02 -8.59
CA ASN A 30 1.76 -33.40 -8.70
C ASN A 30 2.15 -34.32 -7.54
N GLY A 31 2.80 -33.79 -6.49
CA GLY A 31 3.29 -34.57 -5.34
C GLY A 31 4.54 -35.41 -5.61
N LYS A 32 5.09 -35.45 -6.83
CA LYS A 32 6.14 -36.38 -7.25
C LYS A 32 7.42 -35.76 -7.78
N ASN A 33 7.33 -34.67 -8.52
CA ASN A 33 8.49 -34.01 -9.14
C ASN A 33 8.28 -32.51 -9.37
N LEU A 34 9.36 -31.78 -9.61
CA LEU A 34 9.41 -30.34 -9.86
C LEU A 34 9.68 -30.01 -11.33
N LYS A 35 9.29 -30.86 -12.29
CA LYS A 35 9.59 -30.67 -13.73
C LYS A 35 9.08 -29.34 -14.28
N ASN A 36 7.96 -28.84 -13.78
CA ASN A 36 7.34 -27.57 -14.22
C ASN A 36 7.82 -26.37 -13.39
N TRP A 37 8.81 -26.56 -12.57
CA TRP A 37 9.38 -25.54 -11.69
C TRP A 37 10.85 -25.30 -12.01
N LEU A 38 11.35 -24.12 -11.67
CA LEU A 38 12.76 -23.74 -11.74
C LEU A 38 13.15 -22.94 -10.49
N VAL A 39 14.41 -23.04 -10.09
CA VAL A 39 14.95 -22.30 -8.94
C VAL A 39 15.55 -20.99 -9.45
N LEU A 40 15.19 -19.87 -8.83
CA LEU A 40 15.66 -18.52 -9.15
C LEU A 40 16.35 -17.88 -7.94
N ASN A 41 17.28 -16.99 -8.21
CA ASN A 41 18.09 -16.16 -7.32
C ASN A 41 19.01 -16.96 -6.38
N GLY A 42 18.54 -17.35 -5.20
CA GLY A 42 19.39 -17.95 -4.17
C GLY A 42 19.71 -19.41 -4.40
N THR A 43 20.31 -20.03 -3.38
CA THR A 43 20.80 -21.43 -3.39
C THR A 43 20.21 -22.28 -2.30
N ALA A 44 19.13 -21.86 -1.64
CA ALA A 44 18.40 -22.70 -0.70
C ALA A 44 17.77 -23.89 -1.43
N GLU A 45 17.64 -25.01 -0.75
CA GLU A 45 17.24 -26.27 -1.36
C GLU A 45 15.72 -26.47 -1.24
N PHE A 46 15.10 -26.99 -2.32
CA PHE A 46 13.74 -27.51 -2.31
C PHE A 46 13.73 -29.01 -2.55
N LYS A 47 13.10 -29.75 -1.64
CA LYS A 47 12.94 -31.23 -1.72
C LYS A 47 11.47 -31.59 -1.70
N ILE A 48 11.18 -32.81 -2.17
CA ILE A 48 9.86 -33.40 -2.04
C ILE A 48 9.93 -34.48 -0.95
N THR A 49 9.08 -34.33 0.05
CA THR A 49 8.96 -35.33 1.15
C THR A 49 7.47 -35.61 1.33
N ASN A 50 7.10 -36.89 1.13
CA ASN A 50 5.71 -37.38 1.30
C ASN A 50 4.66 -36.52 0.55
N GLY A 51 4.96 -36.13 -0.69
CA GLY A 51 4.04 -35.33 -1.50
C GLY A 51 3.98 -33.82 -1.13
N VAL A 52 4.91 -33.35 -0.32
CA VAL A 52 5.04 -31.96 0.14
C VAL A 52 6.32 -31.35 -0.44
N ILE A 53 6.26 -30.12 -0.94
CA ILE A 53 7.46 -29.34 -1.26
C ILE A 53 8.00 -28.77 0.05
N VAL A 54 9.25 -29.07 0.38
CA VAL A 54 9.94 -28.59 1.57
C VAL A 54 11.12 -27.71 1.13
N GLY A 55 11.04 -26.43 1.44
CA GLY A 55 12.14 -25.48 1.29
C GLY A 55 12.92 -25.36 2.60
N SER A 56 14.23 -25.46 2.56
CA SER A 56 15.09 -25.38 3.75
C SER A 56 15.91 -24.09 3.73
N SER A 57 15.86 -23.33 4.81
CA SER A 57 16.65 -22.13 5.00
C SER A 57 18.15 -22.43 4.98
N LYS A 58 18.93 -21.50 4.41
CA LYS A 58 20.36 -21.65 4.21
C LYS A 58 21.09 -20.36 4.50
N LEU A 59 22.23 -20.46 5.18
CA LEU A 59 23.08 -19.29 5.47
C LEU A 59 23.66 -18.64 4.20
N ASN A 60 23.84 -17.33 4.26
CA ASN A 60 24.57 -16.55 3.28
C ASN A 60 24.08 -16.72 1.83
N THR A 61 22.79 -16.91 1.64
CA THR A 61 22.13 -16.91 0.33
C THR A 61 21.03 -15.85 0.29
N PRO A 62 20.81 -15.17 -0.83
CA PRO A 62 19.64 -14.32 -0.98
C PRO A 62 18.35 -15.14 -0.98
N ASN A 63 17.21 -14.46 -1.00
CA ASN A 63 15.91 -15.12 -1.19
C ASN A 63 15.99 -16.10 -2.36
N THR A 64 15.50 -17.32 -2.13
CA THR A 64 15.46 -18.38 -3.15
C THR A 64 14.01 -18.68 -3.50
N PHE A 65 13.71 -18.70 -4.79
CA PHE A 65 12.35 -18.88 -5.29
C PHE A 65 12.24 -20.14 -6.13
N LEU A 66 11.26 -20.98 -5.82
CA LEU A 66 10.86 -22.09 -6.68
C LEU A 66 9.69 -21.60 -7.55
N ALA A 67 9.97 -21.24 -8.79
CA ALA A 67 9.04 -20.58 -9.70
C ALA A 67 8.43 -21.55 -10.71
N THR A 68 7.16 -21.33 -11.07
CA THR A 68 6.55 -22.01 -12.22
C THR A 68 7.22 -21.57 -13.53
N LYS A 69 7.39 -22.51 -14.47
CA LYS A 69 7.88 -22.19 -15.83
C LYS A 69 6.85 -21.44 -16.65
N GLN A 70 5.57 -21.63 -16.35
CA GLN A 70 4.45 -20.96 -16.97
C GLN A 70 4.15 -19.66 -16.21
N GLU A 71 3.75 -18.63 -16.96
CA GLU A 71 3.23 -17.37 -16.44
C GLU A 71 1.71 -17.37 -16.45
N TYR A 72 1.11 -16.63 -15.52
CA TYR A 72 -0.33 -16.55 -15.32
C TYR A 72 -0.77 -15.08 -15.26
N ARG A 73 -1.90 -14.80 -15.90
CA ARG A 73 -2.53 -13.47 -15.90
C ARG A 73 -3.66 -13.39 -14.88
N ASP A 74 -4.77 -14.05 -15.20
CA ASP A 74 -5.96 -14.10 -14.36
C ASP A 74 -6.13 -15.53 -13.82
N PHE A 75 -6.29 -15.65 -12.51
CA PHE A 75 -6.38 -16.95 -11.88
C PHE A 75 -6.98 -16.86 -10.47
N ILE A 76 -7.40 -18.03 -9.99
CA ILE A 76 -7.60 -18.31 -8.58
C ILE A 76 -6.58 -19.38 -8.17
N LEU A 77 -5.76 -19.09 -7.17
CA LEU A 77 -4.74 -20.00 -6.63
C LEU A 77 -5.12 -20.43 -5.24
N GLU A 78 -5.14 -21.72 -5.00
CA GLU A 78 -5.27 -22.28 -3.64
C GLU A 78 -4.05 -23.13 -3.30
N PHE A 79 -3.56 -23.02 -2.07
CA PHE A 79 -2.49 -23.85 -1.54
C PHE A 79 -2.56 -23.90 -0.02
N GLU A 80 -1.80 -24.82 0.55
CA GLU A 80 -1.55 -24.86 1.98
C GLU A 80 -0.07 -24.68 2.25
N ALA A 81 0.25 -23.84 3.26
CA ALA A 81 1.62 -23.62 3.73
C ALA A 81 1.74 -23.85 5.23
N LYS A 82 2.90 -24.34 5.63
CA LYS A 82 3.33 -24.50 7.01
C LYS A 82 4.78 -24.03 7.13
N MET A 83 5.12 -23.32 8.19
CA MET A 83 6.45 -22.76 8.38
C MET A 83 6.90 -22.91 9.82
N ASP A 84 8.18 -23.21 10.03
CA ASP A 84 8.79 -23.25 11.35
C ASP A 84 8.92 -21.84 11.93
N ASN A 85 8.78 -21.72 13.26
CA ASN A 85 8.84 -20.43 13.95
C ASN A 85 10.16 -19.69 13.70
N GLY A 86 10.05 -18.37 13.59
CA GLY A 86 11.17 -17.47 13.39
C GLY A 86 11.62 -17.33 11.93
N LEU A 87 10.99 -18.04 10.98
CA LEU A 87 11.20 -17.82 9.56
C LEU A 87 10.23 -16.75 9.02
N ASN A 88 10.55 -16.28 7.82
CA ASN A 88 9.70 -15.54 6.92
C ASN A 88 9.66 -16.29 5.57
N SER A 89 8.59 -16.13 4.82
CA SER A 89 8.41 -16.72 3.50
C SER A 89 7.31 -15.95 2.75
N GLY A 90 6.98 -16.42 1.55
CA GLY A 90 5.88 -15.87 0.77
C GLY A 90 5.60 -16.68 -0.48
N VAL A 91 4.48 -16.35 -1.12
CA VAL A 91 4.14 -16.88 -2.45
C VAL A 91 4.06 -15.70 -3.41
N GLN A 92 4.98 -15.71 -4.38
CA GLN A 92 5.01 -14.74 -5.47
C GLN A 92 3.88 -15.03 -6.44
N ILE A 93 3.22 -13.99 -6.94
CA ILE A 93 2.20 -14.05 -7.98
C ILE A 93 2.48 -12.97 -9.02
N ARG A 94 2.20 -13.26 -10.29
CA ARG A 94 2.46 -12.33 -11.40
C ARG A 94 3.85 -11.68 -11.31
N SER A 95 4.84 -12.45 -10.85
CA SER A 95 6.19 -11.94 -10.62
C SER A 95 7.10 -12.21 -11.80
N LEU A 96 8.18 -11.46 -11.87
CA LEU A 96 9.11 -11.44 -12.98
C LEU A 96 10.55 -11.65 -12.49
N SER A 97 11.40 -12.16 -13.40
CA SER A 97 12.85 -12.20 -13.24
C SER A 97 13.46 -11.89 -14.60
N LYS A 98 13.93 -10.64 -14.77
CA LYS A 98 14.42 -10.14 -16.07
C LYS A 98 15.89 -9.74 -15.93
N PRO A 99 16.75 -10.05 -16.92
CA PRO A 99 18.18 -9.75 -16.86
C PRO A 99 18.48 -8.26 -16.56
N GLU A 100 17.68 -7.37 -17.14
CA GLU A 100 17.81 -5.92 -16.97
C GLU A 100 17.39 -5.38 -15.61
N TYR A 101 16.68 -6.19 -14.81
CA TYR A 101 16.23 -5.78 -13.47
C TYR A 101 17.11 -6.39 -12.39
N GLN A 102 18.00 -5.59 -11.80
CA GLN A 102 18.88 -5.97 -10.69
C GLN A 102 19.52 -7.38 -10.87
N ASN A 103 20.07 -7.65 -12.07
CA ASN A 103 20.68 -8.95 -12.43
C ASN A 103 19.72 -10.14 -12.25
N SER A 104 18.57 -10.09 -12.85
CA SER A 104 17.52 -11.12 -12.80
C SER A 104 16.90 -11.31 -11.41
N ARG A 105 16.96 -10.32 -10.53
CA ARG A 105 16.29 -10.40 -9.23
C ARG A 105 14.79 -10.61 -9.41
N VAL A 106 14.24 -11.60 -8.72
CA VAL A 106 12.79 -11.81 -8.65
C VAL A 106 12.13 -10.58 -8.05
N HIS A 107 11.09 -10.09 -8.71
CA HIS A 107 10.35 -8.92 -8.28
C HIS A 107 8.87 -9.04 -8.65
N GLY A 108 7.99 -8.49 -7.83
CA GLY A 108 6.55 -8.54 -8.03
C GLY A 108 5.77 -8.78 -6.76
N TYR A 109 4.47 -9.04 -6.92
CA TYR A 109 3.57 -9.22 -5.78
C TYR A 109 3.88 -10.51 -5.02
N GLN A 110 4.01 -10.40 -3.71
CA GLN A 110 4.17 -11.51 -2.78
C GLN A 110 3.03 -11.53 -1.77
N VAL A 111 2.32 -12.64 -1.70
CA VAL A 111 1.46 -12.92 -0.56
C VAL A 111 2.32 -13.45 0.57
N GLU A 112 2.36 -12.71 1.64
CA GLU A 112 3.30 -12.87 2.74
C GLU A 112 2.97 -14.04 3.64
N LEU A 113 4.02 -14.74 4.12
CA LEU A 113 4.01 -15.65 5.25
C LEU A 113 4.96 -15.07 6.32
N ASP A 114 4.40 -14.48 7.36
CA ASP A 114 5.14 -13.80 8.42
C ASP A 114 4.78 -14.36 9.79
N ALA A 115 5.69 -15.14 10.37
CA ALA A 115 5.53 -15.72 11.71
C ALA A 115 5.97 -14.77 12.84
N SER A 116 6.37 -13.54 12.53
CA SER A 116 6.78 -12.54 13.53
C SER A 116 5.57 -12.03 14.33
N LEU A 117 5.83 -11.32 15.42
CA LEU A 117 4.80 -10.67 16.24
C LEU A 117 4.00 -9.61 15.48
N ARG A 118 4.53 -9.12 14.35
CA ARG A 118 3.85 -8.22 13.43
C ARG A 118 2.58 -8.85 12.85
N ALA A 119 2.60 -10.18 12.63
CA ALA A 119 1.47 -10.98 12.18
C ALA A 119 0.86 -10.48 10.85
N TRP A 120 1.68 -10.23 9.84
CA TRP A 120 1.23 -9.74 8.54
C TRP A 120 1.06 -10.84 7.48
N THR A 121 0.95 -12.12 7.90
CA THR A 121 0.63 -13.23 7.00
C THR A 121 -0.68 -12.98 6.25
N GLY A 122 -0.63 -13.10 4.92
CA GLY A 122 -1.75 -12.81 4.03
C GLY A 122 -1.82 -11.35 3.57
N GLY A 123 -0.90 -10.48 4.02
CA GLY A 123 -0.65 -9.18 3.41
C GLY A 123 0.02 -9.30 2.05
N ILE A 124 0.13 -8.18 1.32
CA ILE A 124 0.77 -8.13 0.00
C ILE A 124 1.99 -7.22 0.06
N TYR A 125 3.15 -7.82 -0.21
CA TYR A 125 4.44 -7.16 -0.37
C TYR A 125 4.82 -7.10 -1.85
N ASP A 126 5.49 -6.06 -2.30
CA ASP A 126 6.01 -5.94 -3.66
C ASP A 126 7.51 -6.19 -3.65
N GLU A 127 7.90 -7.47 -3.79
CA GLU A 127 9.28 -7.95 -3.68
C GLU A 127 10.21 -7.17 -4.61
N ALA A 128 11.30 -6.66 -4.05
CA ALA A 128 12.35 -5.91 -4.73
C ALA A 128 11.89 -4.64 -5.49
N ARG A 129 10.67 -4.13 -5.22
CA ARG A 129 10.15 -2.90 -5.85
C ARG A 129 9.64 -1.89 -4.81
N ARG A 130 8.32 -1.89 -4.51
CA ARG A 130 7.66 -0.85 -3.70
C ARG A 130 7.49 -1.21 -2.22
N GLY A 131 7.86 -2.45 -1.81
CA GLY A 131 7.67 -2.88 -0.43
C GLY A 131 6.19 -3.21 -0.11
N TRP A 132 5.71 -2.82 1.06
CA TRP A 132 4.37 -3.15 1.50
C TRP A 132 3.29 -2.38 0.74
N LEU A 133 2.46 -3.10 -0.02
CA LEU A 133 1.28 -2.55 -0.69
C LEU A 133 0.02 -2.70 0.18
N TYR A 134 -0.07 -3.80 0.92
CA TYR A 134 -1.18 -4.07 1.83
C TYR A 134 -0.64 -4.78 3.06
N ASN A 135 -0.33 -4.03 4.11
CA ASN A 135 0.02 -4.58 5.42
C ASN A 135 -1.25 -4.78 6.28
N LEU A 136 -1.20 -5.64 7.30
CA LEU A 136 -2.39 -5.93 8.11
C LEU A 136 -2.67 -4.89 9.22
N GLU A 137 -1.94 -3.78 9.28
CA GLU A 137 -2.34 -2.65 10.14
C GLU A 137 -3.65 -2.01 9.64
N CYS A 138 -3.89 -2.03 8.31
CA CYS A 138 -5.17 -1.61 7.74
C CYS A 138 -6.31 -2.63 7.91
N ASN A 139 -5.98 -3.89 8.30
CA ASN A 139 -6.95 -4.95 8.57
C ASN A 139 -6.56 -5.74 9.84
N PRO A 140 -6.59 -5.13 11.04
CA PRO A 140 -6.09 -5.76 12.26
C PRO A 140 -6.80 -7.07 12.64
N LYS A 141 -8.06 -7.24 12.26
CA LYS A 141 -8.84 -8.48 12.51
C LYS A 141 -8.23 -9.70 11.81
N ALA A 142 -7.56 -9.50 10.69
CA ALA A 142 -6.92 -10.59 9.93
C ALA A 142 -5.63 -11.10 10.58
N LYS A 143 -5.00 -10.35 11.48
CA LYS A 143 -3.76 -10.76 12.15
C LYS A 143 -3.90 -12.09 12.92
N SER A 144 -5.08 -12.41 13.40
CA SER A 144 -5.36 -13.67 14.10
C SER A 144 -5.63 -14.88 13.18
N ALA A 145 -5.66 -14.66 11.86
CA ALA A 145 -5.97 -15.73 10.90
C ALA A 145 -4.84 -16.78 10.77
N TYR A 146 -3.59 -16.37 10.99
CA TYR A 146 -2.43 -17.28 10.90
C TYR A 146 -2.33 -18.20 12.10
N LYS A 147 -2.09 -19.49 11.84
CA LYS A 147 -1.87 -20.52 12.85
C LYS A 147 -0.41 -20.96 12.79
N SER A 148 0.38 -20.54 13.76
CA SER A 148 1.82 -20.85 13.82
C SER A 148 2.08 -22.35 13.80
N GLU A 149 3.09 -22.78 13.05
CA GLU A 149 3.54 -24.18 12.92
C GLU A 149 2.45 -25.18 12.51
N GLN A 150 1.34 -24.69 11.97
CA GLN A 150 0.24 -25.50 11.45
C GLN A 150 0.07 -25.27 9.94
N TRP A 151 -0.66 -26.16 9.30
CA TRP A 151 -1.09 -25.95 7.92
C TRP A 151 -2.11 -24.81 7.85
N ASN A 152 -1.81 -23.81 7.03
CA ASN A 152 -2.65 -22.67 6.76
C ASN A 152 -3.10 -22.72 5.31
N LYS A 153 -4.41 -22.60 5.07
CA LYS A 153 -4.98 -22.58 3.73
C LYS A 153 -5.03 -21.14 3.21
N PHE A 154 -4.42 -20.93 2.06
CA PHE A 154 -4.48 -19.68 1.31
C PHE A 154 -5.39 -19.81 0.10
N ARG A 155 -6.10 -18.73 -0.20
CA ARG A 155 -6.79 -18.51 -1.45
C ARG A 155 -6.42 -17.12 -1.96
N ILE A 156 -5.99 -17.05 -3.21
CA ILE A 156 -5.60 -15.80 -3.88
C ILE A 156 -6.43 -15.71 -5.16
N GLU A 157 -7.13 -14.61 -5.34
CA GLU A 157 -7.85 -14.29 -6.56
C GLU A 157 -7.18 -13.10 -7.22
N ALA A 158 -6.57 -13.29 -8.38
CA ALA A 158 -5.91 -12.26 -9.18
C ALA A 158 -6.60 -12.16 -10.54
N THR A 159 -7.49 -11.18 -10.72
CA THR A 159 -8.28 -11.02 -11.93
C THR A 159 -8.31 -9.55 -12.38
N GLY A 160 -7.91 -9.28 -13.63
CA GLY A 160 -7.67 -7.92 -14.10
C GLY A 160 -6.61 -7.25 -13.22
N ASN A 161 -6.93 -6.12 -12.65
CA ASN A 161 -6.08 -5.39 -11.71
C ASN A 161 -6.42 -5.62 -10.23
N HIS A 162 -7.29 -6.58 -9.92
CA HIS A 162 -7.79 -6.84 -8.57
C HIS A 162 -7.12 -8.09 -7.99
N ILE A 163 -6.47 -7.95 -6.84
CA ILE A 163 -5.82 -9.03 -6.08
C ILE A 163 -6.47 -9.10 -4.71
N ARG A 164 -7.09 -10.25 -4.40
CA ARG A 164 -7.72 -10.53 -3.11
C ARG A 164 -7.11 -11.76 -2.47
N VAL A 165 -6.93 -11.72 -1.16
CA VAL A 165 -6.29 -12.81 -0.40
C VAL A 165 -7.16 -13.20 0.78
N TRP A 166 -7.29 -14.51 0.98
CA TRP A 166 -7.88 -15.12 2.17
C TRP A 166 -6.90 -16.08 2.81
N LEU A 167 -6.86 -16.05 4.14
CA LEU A 167 -6.10 -16.96 4.97
C LEU A 167 -7.05 -17.70 5.91
N ASN A 168 -7.10 -19.04 5.81
CA ASN A 168 -8.03 -19.87 6.58
C ASN A 168 -9.51 -19.42 6.48
N GLY A 169 -9.89 -18.91 5.32
CA GLY A 169 -11.25 -18.39 5.06
C GLY A 169 -11.50 -16.95 5.51
N ILE A 170 -10.54 -16.31 6.17
CA ILE A 170 -10.62 -14.91 6.60
C ILE A 170 -10.04 -14.01 5.50
N PRO A 171 -10.76 -12.98 5.00
CA PRO A 171 -10.21 -12.05 4.03
C PRO A 171 -9.10 -11.21 4.67
N THR A 172 -7.91 -11.22 4.06
CA THR A 172 -6.73 -10.53 4.58
C THR A 172 -6.35 -9.31 3.77
N ALA A 173 -6.47 -9.34 2.44
CA ALA A 173 -6.12 -8.21 1.58
C ALA A 173 -7.10 -8.04 0.41
N ASP A 174 -7.33 -6.78 0.03
CA ASP A 174 -8.10 -6.32 -1.12
C ASP A 174 -7.33 -5.18 -1.80
N LEU A 175 -6.57 -5.51 -2.86
CA LEU A 175 -5.64 -4.62 -3.55
C LEU A 175 -6.05 -4.40 -5.00
N ILE A 176 -6.06 -3.16 -5.45
CA ILE A 176 -6.19 -2.78 -6.85
C ILE A 176 -4.84 -2.22 -7.33
N ASP A 177 -4.20 -2.92 -8.26
CA ASP A 177 -2.92 -2.53 -8.83
C ASP A 177 -2.73 -3.14 -10.22
N ASP A 178 -2.24 -2.36 -11.18
CA ASP A 178 -2.11 -2.75 -12.58
C ASP A 178 -0.65 -2.84 -13.07
N LEU A 179 0.33 -2.73 -12.17
CA LEU A 179 1.74 -2.64 -12.55
C LEU A 179 2.25 -3.91 -13.25
N THR A 180 1.84 -5.09 -12.78
CA THR A 180 2.27 -6.37 -13.37
C THR A 180 1.07 -7.28 -13.59
N PRO A 181 0.48 -7.27 -14.81
CA PRO A 181 -0.72 -8.05 -15.09
C PRO A 181 -0.47 -9.55 -15.30
N THR A 182 0.77 -9.95 -15.58
CA THR A 182 1.16 -11.34 -15.92
C THR A 182 2.53 -11.65 -15.38
N GLY A 183 2.75 -12.88 -14.94
CA GLY A 183 4.05 -13.39 -14.49
C GLY A 183 3.92 -14.75 -13.81
N PHE A 184 5.04 -15.29 -13.35
CA PHE A 184 5.06 -16.59 -12.72
C PHE A 184 4.52 -16.57 -11.28
N ILE A 185 4.23 -17.77 -10.76
CA ILE A 185 3.98 -18.06 -9.35
C ILE A 185 5.24 -18.68 -8.77
N ALA A 186 5.68 -18.26 -7.56
CA ALA A 186 6.84 -18.87 -6.94
C ALA A 186 6.71 -19.00 -5.42
N LEU A 187 7.32 -20.05 -4.88
CA LEU A 187 7.41 -20.34 -3.45
C LEU A 187 8.76 -19.84 -2.93
N GLN A 188 8.76 -19.07 -1.85
CA GLN A 188 9.97 -18.44 -1.33
C GLN A 188 10.58 -19.26 -0.18
N VAL A 189 11.91 -19.40 -0.20
CA VAL A 189 12.74 -19.56 1.01
C VAL A 189 13.45 -18.25 1.24
N HIS A 190 13.07 -17.54 2.30
CA HIS A 190 13.63 -16.24 2.64
C HIS A 190 15.07 -16.33 3.13
N SER A 191 15.88 -15.34 2.80
CA SER A 191 17.25 -15.19 3.31
C SER A 191 17.25 -15.08 4.84
N ILE A 192 18.14 -15.82 5.47
CA ILE A 192 18.39 -15.75 6.91
C ILE A 192 19.71 -15.05 7.24
N GLY A 193 20.41 -14.50 6.22
CA GLY A 193 21.73 -13.91 6.41
C GLY A 193 22.73 -14.92 7.00
N ASN A 194 23.31 -14.58 8.12
CA ASN A 194 24.25 -15.42 8.88
C ASN A 194 23.64 -15.97 10.19
N ASP A 195 22.32 -15.95 10.35
CA ASP A 195 21.59 -16.43 11.52
C ASP A 195 21.59 -17.98 11.57
N LYS A 196 22.51 -18.56 12.35
CA LYS A 196 22.69 -19.98 12.49
C LYS A 196 21.51 -20.69 13.19
N GLU A 197 20.72 -19.98 13.99
CA GLU A 197 19.55 -20.58 14.67
C GLU A 197 18.41 -20.87 13.70
N LYS A 198 18.44 -20.23 12.55
CA LYS A 198 17.45 -20.44 11.48
C LYS A 198 17.90 -21.42 10.42
N GLU A 199 19.19 -21.83 10.40
CA GLU A 199 19.70 -22.75 9.37
C GLU A 199 19.00 -24.09 9.44
N GLY A 200 18.54 -24.60 8.28
CA GLY A 200 17.85 -25.88 8.15
C GLY A 200 16.39 -25.88 8.59
N LYS A 201 15.86 -24.77 9.15
CA LYS A 201 14.42 -24.62 9.37
C LYS A 201 13.67 -24.63 8.04
N THR A 202 12.40 -25.02 8.06
CA THR A 202 11.66 -25.32 6.83
C THR A 202 10.41 -24.46 6.64
N VAL A 203 10.11 -24.19 5.39
CA VAL A 203 8.79 -23.83 4.91
C VAL A 203 8.28 -24.91 3.98
N GLN A 204 7.02 -25.27 4.12
CA GLN A 204 6.41 -26.44 3.46
C GLN A 204 5.16 -26.02 2.70
N PHE A 205 4.97 -26.57 1.49
CA PHE A 205 3.84 -26.28 0.62
C PHE A 205 3.21 -27.55 0.08
N ARG A 206 1.87 -27.61 0.04
CA ARG A 206 1.11 -28.72 -0.54
C ARG A 206 -0.23 -28.26 -1.12
N ASN A 207 -0.92 -29.15 -1.81
CA ASN A 207 -2.26 -28.91 -2.37
C ASN A 207 -2.31 -27.64 -3.23
N ILE A 208 -1.25 -27.39 -4.02
CA ILE A 208 -1.10 -26.21 -4.86
C ILE A 208 -1.89 -26.43 -6.14
N LYS A 209 -2.99 -25.72 -6.30
CA LYS A 209 -3.87 -25.80 -7.47
C LYS A 209 -4.29 -24.42 -7.96
N ILE A 210 -4.49 -24.32 -9.25
CA ILE A 210 -4.86 -23.09 -9.93
C ILE A 210 -6.11 -23.30 -10.80
N LEU A 211 -6.92 -22.28 -10.90
CA LEU A 211 -8.03 -22.17 -11.85
C LEU A 211 -7.79 -20.95 -12.73
N THR A 212 -7.81 -21.14 -14.05
CA THR A 212 -7.54 -20.07 -15.03
C THR A 212 -8.74 -19.78 -15.94
N GLU A 213 -9.76 -20.63 -15.93
CA GLU A 213 -10.97 -20.51 -16.72
C GLU A 213 -12.21 -20.44 -15.83
N ASN A 214 -13.30 -19.90 -16.36
CA ASN A 214 -14.59 -19.78 -15.65
C ASN A 214 -14.50 -19.08 -14.28
N LEU A 215 -13.59 -18.15 -14.13
CA LEU A 215 -13.24 -17.50 -12.86
C LEU A 215 -14.41 -16.80 -12.20
N GLU A 216 -15.32 -16.16 -12.98
CA GLU A 216 -16.46 -15.40 -12.45
C GLU A 216 -17.41 -16.26 -11.60
N GLN A 217 -17.52 -17.55 -11.90
CA GLN A 217 -18.37 -18.49 -11.17
C GLN A 217 -17.70 -18.98 -9.88
N ALA A 218 -16.36 -19.01 -9.87
CA ALA A 218 -15.55 -19.50 -8.77
C ALA A 218 -15.09 -18.40 -7.79
N LYS A 219 -15.20 -17.12 -8.18
CA LYS A 219 -14.82 -15.99 -7.34
C LYS A 219 -15.62 -15.93 -6.06
N THR A 220 -14.95 -15.59 -4.99
CA THR A 220 -15.63 -15.23 -3.74
C THR A 220 -16.40 -13.92 -3.94
N PRO A 221 -17.65 -13.80 -3.45
CA PRO A 221 -18.39 -12.54 -3.50
C PRO A 221 -17.56 -11.37 -2.95
N VAL A 222 -17.75 -10.19 -3.52
CA VAL A 222 -17.07 -8.99 -3.04
C VAL A 222 -17.65 -8.63 -1.66
N THR A 223 -16.75 -8.42 -0.69
CA THR A 223 -17.10 -7.92 0.64
C THR A 223 -16.56 -6.51 0.84
N THR A 224 -17.26 -5.71 1.64
CA THR A 224 -16.79 -4.39 2.10
C THR A 224 -16.24 -4.44 3.53
N GLU A 225 -16.08 -5.65 4.09
CA GLU A 225 -15.65 -5.85 5.49
C GLU A 225 -14.21 -5.40 5.76
N ILE A 226 -13.37 -5.41 4.72
CA ILE A 226 -11.97 -4.97 4.81
C ILE A 226 -11.71 -3.80 3.87
N PRO A 227 -10.77 -2.90 4.19
CA PRO A 227 -10.38 -1.81 3.31
C PRO A 227 -9.90 -2.31 1.95
N GLN A 228 -10.24 -1.59 0.89
CA GLN A 228 -9.62 -1.74 -0.43
C GLN A 228 -8.53 -0.68 -0.57
N ILE A 229 -7.32 -1.09 -0.96
CA ILE A 229 -6.22 -0.18 -1.27
C ILE A 229 -6.01 -0.16 -2.78
N SER A 230 -5.96 1.04 -3.37
CA SER A 230 -5.74 1.23 -4.81
C SER A 230 -4.45 1.99 -5.07
N TYR A 231 -3.69 1.51 -6.06
CA TYR A 231 -2.50 2.16 -6.62
C TYR A 231 -2.69 2.60 -8.08
N LEU A 232 -3.93 2.62 -8.57
CA LEU A 232 -4.23 3.16 -9.91
C LEU A 232 -3.86 4.64 -9.99
N THR A 233 -3.10 5.01 -11.01
CA THR A 233 -2.62 6.39 -11.14
C THR A 233 -3.75 7.35 -11.48
N ASN A 234 -4.04 8.31 -10.60
CA ASN A 234 -5.04 9.37 -10.71
C ASN A 234 -6.43 8.86 -11.12
N GLN A 235 -6.81 7.73 -10.56
CA GLN A 235 -8.10 7.09 -10.79
C GLN A 235 -8.71 6.63 -9.48
N LEU A 236 -10.03 6.63 -9.41
CA LEU A 236 -10.78 6.06 -8.30
C LEU A 236 -11.40 4.74 -8.73
N THR A 237 -11.35 3.75 -7.87
CA THR A 237 -12.09 2.50 -8.05
C THR A 237 -13.61 2.76 -7.92
N VAL A 238 -14.42 1.78 -8.34
CA VAL A 238 -15.87 1.83 -8.13
C VAL A 238 -16.20 1.94 -6.63
N ARG A 239 -15.43 1.21 -5.80
CA ARG A 239 -15.60 1.20 -4.35
C ARG A 239 -15.23 2.53 -3.73
N GLU A 240 -14.07 3.10 -4.08
CA GLU A 240 -13.66 4.42 -3.58
C GLU A 240 -14.70 5.50 -3.90
N LYS A 241 -15.27 5.49 -5.12
CA LYS A 241 -16.35 6.42 -5.49
C LYS A 241 -17.59 6.21 -4.61
N ALA A 242 -17.98 4.97 -4.37
CA ALA A 242 -19.13 4.64 -3.52
C ALA A 242 -18.90 5.01 -2.05
N GLU A 243 -17.65 4.97 -1.56
CA GLU A 243 -17.24 5.39 -0.23
C GLU A 243 -17.04 6.90 -0.08
N GLY A 244 -17.26 7.69 -1.15
CA GLY A 244 -17.20 9.16 -1.14
C GLY A 244 -15.82 9.76 -1.42
N TRP A 245 -14.85 8.97 -1.87
CA TRP A 245 -13.57 9.50 -2.33
C TRP A 245 -13.73 10.33 -3.61
N GLN A 246 -12.96 11.40 -3.71
CA GLN A 246 -12.88 12.29 -4.85
C GLN A 246 -11.41 12.53 -5.20
N LEU A 247 -11.11 12.64 -6.50
CA LEU A 247 -9.80 13.14 -6.91
C LEU A 247 -9.72 14.63 -6.56
N LEU A 248 -8.71 14.99 -5.78
CA LEU A 248 -8.39 16.38 -5.49
C LEU A 248 -7.54 16.99 -6.61
N TRP A 249 -6.88 16.12 -7.39
CA TRP A 249 -6.18 16.45 -8.61
C TRP A 249 -6.43 15.39 -9.70
N ASP A 250 -6.72 15.83 -10.91
CA ASP A 250 -7.12 14.96 -12.03
C ASP A 250 -5.96 14.33 -12.81
N GLY A 251 -4.72 14.64 -12.43
CA GLY A 251 -3.51 14.15 -13.11
C GLY A 251 -3.17 14.89 -14.40
N LYS A 252 -3.88 15.94 -14.79
CA LYS A 252 -3.74 16.59 -16.11
C LYS A 252 -3.82 18.10 -16.09
N THR A 253 -4.68 18.67 -15.28
CA THR A 253 -4.97 20.10 -15.28
C THR A 253 -4.64 20.76 -13.95
N THR A 254 -4.67 22.09 -13.91
CA THR A 254 -4.50 22.88 -12.69
C THR A 254 -5.83 23.18 -12.00
N ASN A 255 -6.94 22.62 -12.49
CA ASN A 255 -8.28 22.89 -11.97
C ASN A 255 -8.38 22.57 -10.47
N GLY A 256 -8.93 23.49 -9.71
CA GLY A 256 -9.10 23.37 -8.27
C GLY A 256 -7.88 23.76 -7.44
N TRP A 257 -6.77 24.18 -8.10
CA TRP A 257 -5.54 24.63 -7.48
C TRP A 257 -5.11 26.00 -7.94
N GLN A 258 -4.50 26.77 -7.07
CA GLN A 258 -3.90 28.08 -7.34
C GLN A 258 -2.62 28.25 -6.52
N GLY A 259 -1.81 29.25 -6.83
CA GLY A 259 -0.69 29.62 -5.97
C GLY A 259 -1.19 30.10 -4.61
N ALA A 260 -0.48 29.74 -3.53
CA ALA A 260 -0.89 30.10 -2.17
C ALA A 260 -0.95 31.63 -1.95
N LYS A 261 -0.24 32.40 -2.78
CA LYS A 261 -0.18 33.86 -2.75
C LYS A 261 -0.61 34.51 -4.10
N LEU A 262 -1.26 33.71 -4.95
CA LEU A 262 -1.72 34.11 -6.28
C LEU A 262 -3.21 33.76 -6.43
N ASP A 263 -3.88 34.42 -7.37
CA ASP A 263 -5.26 34.12 -7.76
C ASP A 263 -5.36 33.16 -8.96
N HIS A 264 -4.21 32.62 -9.38
CA HIS A 264 -4.06 31.66 -10.48
C HIS A 264 -2.99 30.60 -10.12
N PHE A 265 -2.88 29.55 -10.92
CA PHE A 265 -1.82 28.56 -10.77
C PHE A 265 -0.47 29.16 -11.21
N PRO A 266 0.67 28.90 -10.53
CA PRO A 266 1.97 29.44 -10.89
C PRO A 266 2.37 29.11 -12.35
N GLU A 267 2.88 30.10 -13.08
CA GLU A 267 3.35 29.91 -14.46
C GLU A 267 4.68 29.13 -14.55
N LYS A 268 5.42 29.03 -13.46
CA LYS A 268 6.71 28.36 -13.36
C LYS A 268 6.85 27.64 -12.01
N GLY A 269 7.90 26.82 -11.86
CA GLY A 269 8.18 26.10 -10.61
C GLY A 269 7.40 24.81 -10.46
N TRP A 270 6.34 24.62 -11.21
CA TRP A 270 5.52 23.41 -11.24
C TRP A 270 5.43 22.83 -12.66
N LYS A 271 5.47 21.50 -12.77
CA LYS A 271 5.33 20.78 -14.04
C LYS A 271 4.31 19.67 -13.92
N ILE A 272 3.44 19.55 -14.92
CA ILE A 272 2.50 18.44 -15.07
C ILE A 272 2.93 17.62 -16.28
N GLU A 273 3.30 16.38 -16.06
CA GLU A 273 3.73 15.47 -17.12
C GLU A 273 3.42 14.00 -16.78
N ASN A 274 2.83 13.25 -17.70
CA ASN A 274 2.53 11.82 -17.53
C ASN A 274 1.73 11.47 -16.26
N GLY A 275 0.81 12.34 -15.84
CA GLY A 275 0.02 12.14 -14.62
C GLY A 275 0.80 12.41 -13.33
N ILE A 276 1.92 13.09 -13.42
CA ILE A 276 2.75 13.48 -12.27
C ILE A 276 2.77 15.00 -12.18
N LEU A 277 2.56 15.53 -10.99
CA LEU A 277 2.73 16.93 -10.62
C LEU A 277 4.07 17.06 -9.90
N SER A 278 4.97 17.88 -10.43
CA SER A 278 6.34 17.98 -9.90
C SER A 278 6.66 19.42 -9.47
N VAL A 279 7.31 19.58 -8.33
CA VAL A 279 8.10 20.78 -8.02
C VAL A 279 9.37 20.71 -8.84
N MET A 280 9.68 21.76 -9.55
CA MET A 280 10.90 21.84 -10.34
C MET A 280 12.06 22.33 -9.47
N LYS A 281 13.20 21.62 -9.59
CA LYS A 281 14.41 22.03 -8.88
C LYS A 281 14.79 23.47 -9.22
N SER A 282 15.06 24.27 -8.20
CA SER A 282 15.55 25.65 -8.32
C SER A 282 16.79 25.85 -7.45
N SER A 283 17.50 26.97 -7.67
CA SER A 283 18.57 27.41 -6.78
C SER A 283 18.09 28.33 -5.66
N GLY A 284 16.76 28.53 -5.58
CA GLY A 284 16.13 29.40 -4.62
C GLY A 284 15.81 28.72 -3.29
N GLY A 285 15.38 29.51 -2.34
CA GLY A 285 14.84 29.02 -1.08
C GLY A 285 13.35 28.67 -1.19
N GLU A 286 12.76 28.41 -0.04
CA GLU A 286 11.36 28.07 0.13
C GLU A 286 10.42 29.07 -0.57
N SER A 287 9.51 28.58 -1.40
CA SER A 287 8.48 29.32 -2.13
C SER A 287 8.98 30.44 -3.06
N GLN A 288 10.22 30.37 -3.55
CA GLN A 288 10.82 31.45 -4.33
C GLN A 288 10.72 31.29 -5.86
N PHE A 289 10.58 30.07 -6.38
CA PHE A 289 10.57 29.85 -7.83
C PHE A 289 9.18 29.80 -8.43
N GLY A 290 8.28 29.00 -7.89
CA GLY A 290 6.86 28.94 -8.29
C GLY A 290 5.95 29.33 -7.14
N GLY A 291 6.42 29.09 -5.95
CA GLY A 291 5.66 29.19 -4.73
C GLY A 291 4.77 27.99 -4.50
N ASP A 292 4.26 27.88 -3.30
CA ASP A 292 3.34 26.85 -2.90
C ASP A 292 2.04 26.91 -3.69
N ILE A 293 1.42 25.74 -3.89
CA ILE A 293 0.07 25.67 -4.45
C ILE A 293 -0.92 25.20 -3.37
N VAL A 294 -2.13 25.77 -3.41
CA VAL A 294 -3.23 25.45 -2.50
C VAL A 294 -4.47 25.03 -3.26
N THR A 295 -5.29 24.20 -2.62
CA THR A 295 -6.65 23.96 -3.10
C THR A 295 -7.48 25.23 -3.04
N MET A 296 -8.33 25.49 -4.05
CA MET A 296 -9.28 26.60 -4.01
C MET A 296 -10.36 26.42 -2.93
N LYS A 297 -10.69 25.16 -2.61
CA LYS A 297 -11.63 24.81 -1.53
C LYS A 297 -10.90 24.66 -0.19
N LYS A 298 -11.62 24.92 0.89
CA LYS A 298 -11.21 24.61 2.27
C LYS A 298 -11.85 23.32 2.74
N PHE A 299 -11.21 22.63 3.68
CA PHE A 299 -11.65 21.35 4.21
C PHE A 299 -11.60 21.38 5.73
N ARG A 300 -12.59 20.71 6.36
CA ARG A 300 -12.73 20.60 7.82
C ARG A 300 -12.37 19.21 8.31
N ASN A 301 -13.18 18.23 7.97
CA ASN A 301 -12.97 16.82 8.32
C ASN A 301 -12.75 16.03 7.03
N PHE A 302 -11.68 15.24 6.99
CA PHE A 302 -11.33 14.54 5.75
C PHE A 302 -10.34 13.38 6.00
N GLU A 303 -10.29 12.51 5.03
CA GLU A 303 -9.13 11.65 4.78
C GLU A 303 -8.48 12.11 3.47
N LEU A 304 -7.20 12.42 3.50
CA LEU A 304 -6.40 12.82 2.35
C LEU A 304 -5.35 11.75 2.09
N GLU A 305 -5.24 11.28 0.85
CA GLU A 305 -4.14 10.44 0.40
C GLU A 305 -3.37 11.13 -0.72
N VAL A 306 -2.04 11.08 -0.65
CA VAL A 306 -1.12 11.66 -1.63
C VAL A 306 0.04 10.69 -1.82
N ASP A 307 0.25 10.22 -3.04
CA ASP A 307 1.49 9.53 -3.37
C ASP A 307 2.56 10.57 -3.71
N PHE A 308 3.71 10.47 -3.07
CA PHE A 308 4.84 11.38 -3.27
C PHE A 308 6.14 10.62 -3.48
N LYS A 309 7.07 11.25 -4.19
CA LYS A 309 8.47 10.81 -4.35
C LYS A 309 9.37 12.02 -4.25
N PHE A 310 10.51 11.89 -3.58
CA PHE A 310 11.49 12.96 -3.43
C PHE A 310 12.86 12.52 -3.96
N THR A 311 13.69 13.48 -4.33
CA THR A 311 15.08 13.26 -4.74
C THR A 311 16.02 13.38 -3.53
N GLU A 312 17.30 13.01 -3.73
CA GLU A 312 18.33 13.10 -2.70
C GLU A 312 18.46 14.53 -2.17
N GLY A 313 18.42 14.66 -0.83
CA GLY A 313 18.50 15.91 -0.13
C GLY A 313 17.28 16.82 -0.25
N ALA A 314 16.15 16.34 -0.78
CA ALA A 314 14.97 17.17 -1.00
C ALA A 314 14.17 17.46 0.28
N ASN A 315 13.50 18.62 0.25
CA ASN A 315 12.55 19.11 1.25
C ASN A 315 11.25 19.57 0.54
N SER A 316 10.12 19.22 1.11
CA SER A 316 8.77 19.62 0.72
C SER A 316 7.80 19.34 1.86
N GLY A 317 6.50 19.55 1.64
CA GLY A 317 5.47 19.26 2.65
C GLY A 317 4.06 19.23 2.07
N ILE A 318 3.19 18.53 2.79
CA ILE A 318 1.75 18.56 2.57
C ILE A 318 1.14 19.30 3.76
N LYS A 319 0.65 20.53 3.54
CA LYS A 319 0.05 21.30 4.63
C LYS A 319 -1.46 21.22 4.58
N TYR A 320 -2.07 21.33 5.74
CA TYR A 320 -3.52 21.36 5.91
C TYR A 320 -3.90 22.38 6.99
N PHE A 321 -5.17 22.79 7.04
CA PHE A 321 -5.60 23.97 7.78
C PHE A 321 -4.81 25.22 7.41
N VAL A 322 -4.44 25.34 6.12
CA VAL A 322 -3.66 26.49 5.66
C VAL A 322 -4.56 27.73 5.61
N ASP A 323 -4.04 28.80 6.20
CA ASP A 323 -4.57 30.15 6.08
C ASP A 323 -3.63 30.99 5.20
N THR A 324 -4.09 31.30 4.01
CA THR A 324 -3.32 32.10 3.05
C THR A 324 -3.19 33.57 3.45
N GLU A 325 -3.93 34.02 4.46
CA GLU A 325 -3.87 35.39 4.97
C GLU A 325 -2.76 35.61 6.01
N LEU A 326 -2.25 34.55 6.65
CA LEU A 326 -1.31 34.67 7.76
C LEU A 326 0.11 35.09 7.33
N ASN A 327 0.65 34.56 6.23
CA ASN A 327 1.97 34.90 5.73
C ASN A 327 1.92 35.35 4.28
N LYS A 328 1.83 36.65 4.04
CA LYS A 328 1.85 37.26 2.69
C LYS A 328 3.26 37.66 2.24
N GLY A 329 4.26 37.58 3.13
CA GLY A 329 5.66 37.85 2.85
C GLY A 329 6.39 36.69 2.19
N GLU A 330 7.69 36.62 2.39
CA GLU A 330 8.54 35.50 1.93
C GLU A 330 8.24 34.20 2.66
N GLY A 331 8.60 33.07 2.05
CA GLY A 331 8.42 31.73 2.60
C GLY A 331 7.01 31.16 2.37
N SER A 332 6.75 30.01 2.93
CA SER A 332 5.53 29.23 2.74
C SER A 332 4.32 29.78 3.49
N SER A 333 3.11 29.53 3.02
CA SER A 333 1.88 29.80 3.76
C SER A 333 1.75 28.89 4.98
N ILE A 334 1.05 29.40 6.01
CA ILE A 334 1.02 28.81 7.35
C ILE A 334 -0.12 27.79 7.50
N GLY A 335 0.22 26.61 7.99
CA GLY A 335 -0.69 25.51 8.29
C GLY A 335 0.03 24.38 8.99
N CYS A 336 -0.71 23.38 9.50
CA CYS A 336 -0.14 22.13 9.99
C CYS A 336 0.52 21.39 8.81
N GLU A 337 1.66 20.75 9.03
CA GLU A 337 2.47 20.21 7.95
C GLU A 337 2.86 18.75 8.18
N TYR A 338 2.48 17.89 7.25
CA TYR A 338 3.05 16.57 7.06
C TYR A 338 4.38 16.76 6.30
N GLN A 339 5.51 16.56 6.96
CA GLN A 339 6.82 16.80 6.38
C GLN A 339 7.18 15.78 5.29
N ILE A 340 7.74 16.24 4.19
CA ILE A 340 8.42 15.43 3.17
C ILE A 340 9.88 15.82 3.17
N LEU A 341 10.76 14.91 3.61
CA LEU A 341 12.17 15.20 3.77
C LEU A 341 13.02 13.96 3.49
N ASP A 342 14.19 14.16 2.89
CA ASP A 342 15.24 13.16 2.91
C ASP A 342 15.97 13.24 4.27
N ASP A 343 15.58 12.38 5.19
CA ASP A 343 16.08 12.37 6.57
C ASP A 343 17.60 12.12 6.64
N ASP A 344 18.17 11.43 5.67
CA ASP A 344 19.59 11.06 5.65
C ASP A 344 20.48 12.22 5.16
N ASN A 345 20.00 12.98 4.16
CA ASN A 345 20.83 13.94 3.43
C ASN A 345 20.43 15.41 3.65
N HIS A 346 19.19 15.71 4.05
CA HIS A 346 18.77 17.09 4.27
C HIS A 346 19.14 17.57 5.69
N PRO A 347 19.76 18.77 5.85
CA PRO A 347 20.23 19.25 7.15
C PRO A 347 19.13 19.49 8.17
N ASP A 348 17.90 19.81 7.73
CA ASP A 348 16.77 20.11 8.62
C ASP A 348 16.34 18.90 9.46
N ALA A 349 16.60 17.67 9.00
CA ALA A 349 16.36 16.45 9.78
C ALA A 349 17.07 16.42 11.13
N LYS A 350 18.19 17.14 11.23
CA LYS A 350 19.03 17.23 12.44
C LYS A 350 18.67 18.43 13.33
N LEU A 351 17.77 19.27 12.86
CA LEU A 351 17.28 20.44 13.58
C LEU A 351 15.99 20.12 14.35
N GLY A 352 15.48 21.09 15.11
CA GLY A 352 14.30 20.90 15.95
C GLY A 352 14.57 20.07 17.21
N ALA A 353 13.55 19.37 17.69
CA ALA A 353 13.61 18.59 18.92
C ALA A 353 13.18 17.14 18.66
N SER A 354 14.02 16.17 19.03
CA SER A 354 13.69 14.73 18.99
C SER A 354 13.20 14.23 17.62
N GLY A 355 13.69 14.78 16.51
CA GLY A 355 13.30 14.35 15.17
C GLY A 355 11.96 14.89 14.68
N ASN A 356 11.43 15.94 15.29
CA ASN A 356 10.14 16.54 14.91
C ASN A 356 10.17 17.32 13.58
N ARG A 357 11.28 17.26 12.82
CA ARG A 357 11.41 17.80 11.46
C ARG A 357 11.72 16.75 10.41
N THR A 358 11.65 15.47 10.79
CA THR A 358 11.88 14.36 9.86
C THR A 358 10.64 14.02 9.05
N LEU A 359 10.81 13.19 8.03
CA LEU A 359 9.72 12.74 7.14
C LEU A 359 8.51 12.27 7.92
N ALA A 360 7.32 12.65 7.46
CA ALA A 360 6.00 12.32 8.01
C ALA A 360 5.70 12.89 9.41
N SER A 361 6.64 13.61 10.04
CA SER A 361 6.38 14.33 11.30
C SER A 361 5.27 15.38 11.12
N LEU A 362 4.64 15.76 12.21
CA LEU A 362 3.98 17.06 12.28
C LEU A 362 5.10 18.09 12.49
N TYR A 363 5.51 18.75 11.39
CA TYR A 363 6.72 19.53 11.31
C TYR A 363 6.90 20.51 12.47
N ASP A 364 8.08 20.46 13.09
CA ASP A 364 8.52 21.26 14.24
C ASP A 364 7.68 21.09 15.52
N LEU A 365 6.77 20.11 15.56
CA LEU A 365 5.88 19.86 16.70
C LEU A 365 5.99 18.43 17.22
N ILE A 366 5.64 17.40 16.41
CA ILE A 366 5.58 16.01 16.84
C ILE A 366 6.40 15.13 15.90
N PRO A 367 7.37 14.37 16.39
CA PRO A 367 8.16 13.45 15.57
C PRO A 367 7.28 12.33 15.03
N ALA A 368 7.65 11.81 13.87
CA ALA A 368 7.03 10.63 13.30
C ALA A 368 7.73 9.37 13.82
N ASP A 369 6.98 8.55 14.51
CA ASP A 369 7.40 7.23 14.98
C ASP A 369 6.41 6.18 14.52
N ALA A 370 6.87 4.95 14.25
CA ALA A 370 5.96 3.85 13.97
C ALA A 370 5.14 3.53 15.23
N LEU A 371 3.86 3.91 15.23
CA LEU A 371 2.93 3.73 16.36
C LEU A 371 2.28 2.34 16.40
N PHE A 372 2.88 1.33 15.76
CA PHE A 372 2.48 -0.05 15.93
C PHE A 372 3.59 -0.80 16.69
N PHE A 373 3.19 -1.66 17.59
CA PHE A 373 4.13 -2.39 18.43
C PHE A 373 4.34 -3.82 17.96
N ALA A 374 5.49 -4.07 17.32
CA ALA A 374 6.16 -5.36 17.52
C ALA A 374 7.22 -5.11 18.60
N PRO A 375 7.14 -5.74 19.78
CA PRO A 375 7.98 -5.41 20.95
C PRO A 375 9.49 -5.56 20.74
N HIS A 376 9.95 -6.00 19.57
CA HIS A 376 11.36 -6.29 19.26
C HIS A 376 11.84 -5.75 17.91
N GLU A 377 11.00 -5.03 17.18
CA GLU A 377 11.42 -4.37 15.96
C GLU A 377 11.50 -2.85 16.21
N SER A 378 12.69 -2.36 16.49
CA SER A 378 13.05 -0.96 16.30
C SER A 378 13.02 -0.68 14.78
N THR A 379 11.87 -0.75 14.15
CA THR A 379 11.77 -0.45 12.74
C THR A 379 11.39 1.00 12.61
N PRO A 380 12.34 1.83 12.15
CA PRO A 380 12.05 3.21 11.80
C PRO A 380 10.93 3.26 10.75
N LYS A 381 10.40 4.43 10.53
CA LYS A 381 9.48 4.74 9.42
C LYS A 381 9.86 3.94 8.17
N ARG A 382 8.89 3.22 7.59
CA ARG A 382 9.14 2.44 6.37
C ARG A 382 9.06 3.38 5.18
N VAL A 383 10.19 3.90 4.81
CA VAL A 383 10.37 4.81 3.67
C VAL A 383 10.92 4.02 2.49
N ASN A 384 10.38 4.29 1.32
CA ASN A 384 10.97 3.88 0.05
C ASN A 384 11.80 5.06 -0.47
N ASN A 385 13.08 5.13 -0.07
CA ASN A 385 13.98 6.23 -0.44
C ASN A 385 14.04 6.38 -1.97
N TYR A 386 13.78 7.60 -2.46
CA TYR A 386 13.77 7.98 -3.88
C TYR A 386 12.78 7.23 -4.76
N GLU A 387 11.83 6.51 -4.13
CA GLU A 387 10.72 5.82 -4.78
C GLU A 387 9.39 6.36 -4.27
N TRP A 388 8.28 5.86 -4.80
CA TRP A 388 6.96 6.30 -4.41
C TRP A 388 6.59 5.87 -3.00
N ASN A 389 6.13 6.83 -2.20
CA ASN A 389 5.56 6.65 -0.88
C ASN A 389 4.13 7.17 -0.85
N ARG A 390 3.32 6.71 0.08
CA ARG A 390 1.97 7.20 0.32
C ARG A 390 1.87 7.89 1.67
N ALA A 391 1.54 9.17 1.65
CA ALA A 391 1.05 9.91 2.80
C ALA A 391 -0.47 9.72 2.92
N LYS A 392 -0.95 9.49 4.15
CA LYS A 392 -2.37 9.62 4.46
C LYS A 392 -2.51 10.51 5.70
N ILE A 393 -3.41 11.48 5.62
CA ILE A 393 -3.76 12.39 6.72
C ILE A 393 -5.24 12.19 7.02
N VAL A 394 -5.58 11.88 8.26
CA VAL A 394 -6.96 11.75 8.72
C VAL A 394 -7.25 12.89 9.68
N VAL A 395 -8.32 13.62 9.42
CA VAL A 395 -8.82 14.69 10.28
C VAL A 395 -10.25 14.38 10.66
N ASP A 396 -10.51 14.30 11.96
CA ASP A 396 -11.83 14.08 12.55
C ASP A 396 -12.03 15.04 13.73
N GLY A 397 -12.66 16.17 13.48
CA GLY A 397 -12.74 17.27 14.44
C GLY A 397 -11.36 17.83 14.80
N ASN A 398 -10.97 17.66 16.05
CA ASN A 398 -9.64 18.06 16.53
C ASN A 398 -8.60 16.92 16.48
N HIS A 399 -9.05 15.68 16.29
CA HIS A 399 -8.17 14.52 16.19
C HIS A 399 -7.54 14.46 14.82
N VAL A 400 -6.22 14.26 14.76
CA VAL A 400 -5.45 14.18 13.52
C VAL A 400 -4.45 13.04 13.59
N GLU A 401 -4.38 12.29 12.50
CA GLU A 401 -3.45 11.18 12.33
C GLU A 401 -2.63 11.34 11.05
N HIS A 402 -1.33 11.03 11.10
CA HIS A 402 -0.49 10.84 9.92
C HIS A 402 -0.16 9.38 9.74
N TYR A 403 -0.17 8.93 8.49
CA TYR A 403 0.27 7.60 8.09
C TYR A 403 1.33 7.72 6.99
N LEU A 404 2.33 6.86 7.05
CA LEU A 404 3.32 6.66 5.99
C LEU A 404 3.28 5.21 5.54
N ASN A 405 3.01 4.97 4.25
CA ASN A 405 2.91 3.64 3.66
C ASN A 405 1.98 2.69 4.45
N GLY A 406 0.83 3.23 4.89
CA GLY A 406 -0.19 2.49 5.64
C GLY A 406 0.11 2.29 7.13
N ILE A 407 1.20 2.85 7.64
CA ILE A 407 1.57 2.78 9.06
C ILE A 407 1.31 4.11 9.72
N LYS A 408 0.54 4.13 10.82
CA LYS A 408 0.33 5.33 11.63
C LYS A 408 1.65 5.76 12.27
N VAL A 409 2.02 7.03 12.11
CA VAL A 409 3.29 7.59 12.60
C VAL A 409 3.12 8.82 13.46
N VAL A 410 1.97 9.51 13.39
CA VAL A 410 1.61 10.64 14.26
C VAL A 410 0.14 10.52 14.64
N ASP A 411 -0.18 10.86 15.88
CA ASP A 411 -1.54 10.86 16.43
C ASP A 411 -1.64 11.99 17.46
N TYR A 412 -2.58 12.93 17.29
CA TYR A 412 -2.67 14.08 18.18
C TYR A 412 -4.04 14.77 18.17
N GLU A 413 -4.28 15.58 19.22
CA GLU A 413 -5.46 16.42 19.38
C GLU A 413 -5.08 17.90 19.28
N ARG A 414 -5.67 18.64 18.32
CA ARG A 414 -5.55 20.09 18.18
C ARG A 414 -6.33 20.83 19.27
N GLY A 415 -5.99 22.10 19.51
CA GLY A 415 -6.76 22.99 20.37
C GLY A 415 -6.75 22.64 21.85
N THR A 416 -5.97 21.63 22.27
CA THR A 416 -5.80 21.24 23.68
C THR A 416 -4.73 22.10 24.37
N GLN A 417 -4.65 22.02 25.69
CA GLN A 417 -3.57 22.64 26.43
C GLN A 417 -2.20 22.07 26.01
N MET A 418 -2.11 20.76 25.76
CA MET A 418 -0.90 20.10 25.27
C MET A 418 -0.51 20.65 23.89
N TRP A 419 -1.47 20.78 22.99
CA TRP A 419 -1.26 21.39 21.66
C TRP A 419 -0.64 22.79 21.78
N ARG A 420 -1.24 23.68 22.58
CA ARG A 420 -0.75 25.03 22.76
C ARG A 420 0.63 25.07 23.39
N ALA A 421 0.96 24.12 24.28
CA ALA A 421 2.30 24.01 24.87
C ALA A 421 3.35 23.56 23.83
N LEU A 422 3.00 22.69 22.88
CA LEU A 422 3.85 22.30 21.77
C LEU A 422 4.09 23.49 20.83
N VAL A 423 3.03 24.19 20.42
CA VAL A 423 3.11 25.39 19.56
C VAL A 423 3.99 26.47 20.20
N ALA A 424 3.85 26.70 21.51
CA ALA A 424 4.64 27.69 22.24
C ALA A 424 6.16 27.41 22.26
N ARG A 425 6.58 26.17 21.95
CA ARG A 425 7.99 25.73 21.87
C ARG A 425 8.50 25.56 20.45
N SER A 426 7.67 25.83 19.45
CA SER A 426 8.00 25.67 18.03
C SER A 426 8.22 27.02 17.35
N LYS A 427 8.66 26.97 16.09
CA LYS A 427 8.73 28.16 15.23
C LYS A 427 7.37 28.86 15.02
N TYR A 428 6.28 28.13 15.26
CA TYR A 428 4.91 28.61 15.04
C TYR A 428 4.36 29.47 16.17
N VAL A 429 5.11 29.68 17.27
CA VAL A 429 4.71 30.51 18.41
C VAL A 429 4.31 31.96 18.01
N VAL A 430 4.84 32.45 16.88
CA VAL A 430 4.56 33.80 16.37
C VAL A 430 3.19 33.90 15.69
N TRP A 431 2.56 32.78 15.39
CA TRP A 431 1.26 32.71 14.70
C TRP A 431 0.14 32.42 15.71
N GLN A 432 -0.68 33.41 15.99
CA GLN A 432 -1.80 33.25 16.91
C GLN A 432 -2.79 32.19 16.41
N ASN A 433 -3.23 31.30 17.31
CA ASN A 433 -4.14 30.21 17.03
C ASN A 433 -3.68 29.24 15.92
N PHE A 434 -2.35 29.06 15.80
CA PHE A 434 -1.78 28.12 14.84
C PHE A 434 -2.43 26.73 14.93
N GLY A 435 -2.91 26.22 13.79
CA GLY A 435 -3.54 24.90 13.67
C GLY A 435 -4.93 24.79 14.31
N GLU A 436 -5.54 25.90 14.83
CA GLU A 436 -6.86 25.88 15.48
C GLU A 436 -8.00 26.35 14.54
N LEU A 437 -7.72 26.58 13.26
CA LEU A 437 -8.77 26.91 12.28
C LEU A 437 -9.80 25.78 12.19
N PRO A 438 -11.11 26.10 12.06
CA PRO A 438 -12.15 25.10 11.87
C PRO A 438 -12.06 24.38 10.51
N GLU A 439 -11.52 25.06 9.50
CA GLU A 439 -11.26 24.58 8.14
C GLU A 439 -10.10 25.35 7.51
N GLY A 440 -9.44 24.77 6.53
CA GLY A 440 -8.35 25.41 5.82
C GLY A 440 -8.07 24.78 4.47
N HIS A 441 -7.19 25.42 3.70
CA HIS A 441 -6.73 24.86 2.42
C HIS A 441 -5.77 23.67 2.66
N ILE A 442 -5.66 22.80 1.64
CA ILE A 442 -4.58 21.84 1.52
C ILE A 442 -3.53 22.46 0.60
N LEU A 443 -2.26 22.31 0.97
CA LEU A 443 -1.13 22.92 0.27
C LEU A 443 -0.08 21.86 -0.05
N LEU A 444 0.51 21.95 -1.24
CA LEU A 444 1.75 21.28 -1.61
C LEU A 444 2.86 22.32 -1.68
N GLN A 445 3.98 22.04 -0.98
CA GLN A 445 5.04 23.00 -0.78
C GLN A 445 6.09 22.98 -1.90
N ASP A 446 6.46 24.16 -2.38
CA ASP A 446 7.66 24.42 -3.17
C ASP A 446 8.79 24.85 -2.24
N HIS A 447 9.73 23.94 -1.96
CA HIS A 447 10.95 24.26 -1.17
C HIS A 447 12.19 24.45 -2.05
N GLY A 448 12.03 24.46 -3.38
CA GLY A 448 13.13 24.57 -4.34
C GLY A 448 13.78 23.26 -4.72
N ASP A 449 13.36 22.16 -4.13
CA ASP A 449 13.83 20.81 -4.41
C ASP A 449 12.84 20.03 -5.28
N GLU A 450 13.36 19.04 -6.03
CA GLU A 450 12.52 18.24 -6.91
C GLU A 450 11.75 17.18 -6.14
N VAL A 451 10.43 17.35 -6.08
CA VAL A 451 9.49 16.43 -5.47
C VAL A 451 8.31 16.17 -6.41
N PHE A 452 7.80 14.94 -6.41
CA PHE A 452 6.78 14.48 -7.31
C PHE A 452 5.54 14.04 -6.55
N PHE A 453 4.36 14.35 -7.09
CA PHE A 453 3.06 14.02 -6.52
C PHE A 453 2.15 13.36 -7.56
N LYS A 454 1.34 12.40 -7.12
CA LYS A 454 0.24 11.80 -7.88
C LYS A 454 -0.81 11.24 -6.93
N ASN A 455 -1.91 10.72 -7.46
CA ASN A 455 -2.96 10.07 -6.66
C ASN A 455 -3.45 10.94 -5.50
N ILE A 456 -3.59 12.25 -5.74
CA ILE A 456 -4.08 13.19 -4.73
C ILE A 456 -5.59 13.03 -4.65
N LYS A 457 -6.09 12.39 -3.62
CA LYS A 457 -7.52 12.11 -3.42
C LYS A 457 -7.95 12.40 -1.99
N ILE A 458 -9.20 12.78 -1.84
CA ILE A 458 -9.79 13.18 -0.57
C ILE A 458 -11.15 12.51 -0.39
N LYS A 459 -11.45 12.15 0.85
CA LYS A 459 -12.77 11.75 1.31
C LYS A 459 -13.20 12.73 2.38
N ILE A 460 -14.28 13.45 2.13
CA ILE A 460 -14.85 14.39 3.10
C ILE A 460 -15.64 13.61 4.13
N LYS A 461 -15.45 13.94 5.40
CA LYS A 461 -16.23 13.42 6.52
C LYS A 461 -17.24 14.50 6.98
N ASP A 462 -18.45 14.08 7.30
CA ASP A 462 -19.51 14.96 7.80
C ASP A 462 -19.23 15.42 9.25
#